data_5696e4ef97ee904ad7d41091e0d07c3e
#
_entry.id   5696e4ef97ee904ad7d41091e0d07c3e
#
_cell.length_a   1.000
_cell.length_b   1.000
_cell.length_c   1.000
_cell.angle_alpha   90.00
_cell.angle_beta   90.00
_cell.angle_gamma   90.00
#
_symmetry.space_group_name_H-M   'P 1'
#
loop_
_entity.id
_entity.type
_entity.pdbx_description
1 polymer ?
#
loop_
_entity_poly.entity_id
_entity_poly.type
_entity_poly.pdbx_seq_one_letter_code
_entity_poly.pdbx_strand_id
1 'polypeptide(L)'
;MKYPIELLEHYWGFSEFKPQQEAIIEAVLANDDCIALLPTGGGKSVCFQVPTLAQEGLTIVISPLIALIKDQVEGLKAKGIKAVSIVSGMTSREIDFALDNCIYDQTKFLFISPERIAAPLFQERLKKMHVSLIAIDEAHCISQWGYDFRPAYLNIIQLRLLLPGIPVIALTASATANVQEDIMKQLGFQNPVVFKQSFERKNLNYLVLQESDKFNRALRILNKTKGTAVIYVRNRKGCKELSDWLCAHQISADYYHAGLEAKLRSLKQDEWMSGKTRVIVATNAFGMGIDKANVRVVIHLDLPDSLEAYYQEAGRAGRDEQKAYAILLFQEHDIAELNRKYITEYPSIAEIKQTYEFVMNMLQIPIGAGLNTQLEFDLTLLISRSGFSAIKLINALKFLEKASYFNLSEEVFNPAKIFF
;
A
#
# COMPACT_ATOMS: atom_id res chain seq x y z
N MET A 1 12.54 -31.63 -6.73
CA MET A 1 11.53 -30.58 -6.60
C MET A 1 10.47 -31.06 -5.62
N LYS A 2 10.15 -30.30 -4.58
CA LYS A 2 9.02 -30.64 -3.68
C LYS A 2 7.73 -30.20 -4.38
N TYR A 3 6.67 -31.01 -4.29
CA TYR A 3 5.39 -30.63 -4.87
C TYR A 3 4.81 -29.41 -4.15
N PRO A 4 4.30 -28.40 -4.85
CA PRO A 4 3.76 -27.18 -4.25
C PRO A 4 2.71 -27.42 -3.17
N ILE A 5 1.84 -28.43 -3.34
CA ILE A 5 0.81 -28.75 -2.35
C ILE A 5 1.40 -29.31 -1.04
N GLU A 6 2.46 -30.10 -1.12
CA GLU A 6 3.15 -30.62 0.08
C GLU A 6 3.79 -29.49 0.88
N LEU A 7 4.33 -28.47 0.21
CA LEU A 7 4.86 -27.26 0.84
C LEU A 7 3.76 -26.45 1.51
N LEU A 8 2.60 -26.30 0.85
CA LEU A 8 1.44 -25.62 1.43
C LEU A 8 0.99 -26.32 2.72
N GLU A 9 0.85 -27.65 2.68
CA GLU A 9 0.46 -28.43 3.84
C GLU A 9 1.48 -28.34 4.97
N HIS A 10 2.77 -28.50 4.65
CA HIS A 10 3.84 -28.50 5.62
C HIS A 10 4.01 -27.16 6.36
N TYR A 11 3.99 -26.03 5.63
CA TYR A 11 4.28 -24.72 6.22
C TYR A 11 3.04 -23.92 6.64
N TRP A 12 1.89 -24.16 6.01
CA TRP A 12 0.65 -23.41 6.29
C TRP A 12 -0.48 -24.26 6.85
N GLY A 13 -0.37 -25.60 6.78
CA GLY A 13 -1.40 -26.53 7.29
C GLY A 13 -2.65 -26.59 6.43
N PHE A 14 -2.59 -26.17 5.17
CA PHE A 14 -3.71 -26.22 4.23
C PHE A 14 -3.52 -27.41 3.28
N SER A 15 -4.57 -28.21 3.09
CA SER A 15 -4.57 -29.38 2.21
C SER A 15 -4.94 -29.06 0.77
N GLU A 16 -5.41 -27.84 0.48
CA GLU A 16 -5.82 -27.39 -0.85
C GLU A 16 -5.49 -25.90 -1.08
N PHE A 17 -5.24 -25.55 -2.32
CA PHE A 17 -5.07 -24.17 -2.74
C PHE A 17 -6.41 -23.44 -2.84
N LYS A 18 -6.41 -22.15 -2.49
CA LYS A 18 -7.53 -21.27 -2.81
C LYS A 18 -7.66 -21.08 -4.34
N PRO A 19 -8.85 -20.71 -4.85
CA PRO A 19 -9.03 -20.47 -6.28
C PRO A 19 -7.93 -19.59 -6.88
N GLN A 20 -7.44 -19.94 -8.05
CA GLN A 20 -6.35 -19.33 -8.81
C GLN A 20 -4.92 -19.49 -8.22
N GLN A 21 -4.74 -19.87 -6.96
CA GLN A 21 -3.38 -19.96 -6.37
C GLN A 21 -2.52 -21.00 -7.08
N GLU A 22 -3.06 -22.18 -7.35
CA GLU A 22 -2.33 -23.28 -8.03
C GLU A 22 -1.87 -22.85 -9.42
N ALA A 23 -2.77 -22.32 -10.24
CA ALA A 23 -2.45 -21.85 -11.59
C ALA A 23 -1.41 -20.73 -11.60
N ILE A 24 -1.47 -19.81 -10.61
CA ILE A 24 -0.45 -18.75 -10.44
C ILE A 24 0.91 -19.36 -10.08
N ILE A 25 0.95 -20.31 -9.17
CA ILE A 25 2.17 -20.99 -8.74
C ILE A 25 2.80 -21.75 -9.91
N GLU A 26 1.99 -22.46 -10.71
CA GLU A 26 2.46 -23.17 -11.89
C GLU A 26 3.05 -22.23 -12.95
N ALA A 27 2.41 -21.09 -13.23
CA ALA A 27 2.93 -20.09 -14.16
C ALA A 27 4.26 -19.49 -13.65
N VAL A 28 4.38 -19.17 -12.37
CA VAL A 28 5.64 -18.70 -11.78
C VAL A 28 6.74 -19.75 -11.91
N LEU A 29 6.44 -21.03 -11.66
CA LEU A 29 7.40 -22.13 -11.80
C LEU A 29 7.77 -22.41 -13.28
N ALA A 30 6.90 -22.06 -14.22
CA ALA A 30 7.19 -22.06 -15.65
C ALA A 30 8.04 -20.87 -16.11
N ASN A 31 8.42 -19.98 -15.19
CA ASN A 31 9.14 -18.72 -15.44
C ASN A 31 8.33 -17.68 -16.24
N ASP A 32 7.01 -17.71 -16.14
CA ASP A 32 6.17 -16.69 -16.76
C ASP A 32 6.08 -15.42 -15.88
N ASP A 33 6.08 -14.26 -16.52
CA ASP A 33 5.66 -13.02 -15.88
C ASP A 33 4.15 -13.08 -15.58
N CYS A 34 3.75 -12.72 -14.36
CA CYS A 34 2.37 -12.86 -13.90
C CYS A 34 1.80 -11.59 -13.30
N ILE A 35 0.51 -11.34 -13.53
CA ILE A 35 -0.28 -10.38 -12.77
C ILE A 35 -1.38 -11.14 -12.04
N ALA A 36 -1.39 -11.07 -10.71
CA ALA A 36 -2.38 -11.73 -9.87
C ALA A 36 -3.30 -10.70 -9.20
N LEU A 37 -4.53 -10.61 -9.67
CA LEU A 37 -5.60 -9.78 -9.13
C LEU A 37 -6.46 -10.65 -8.18
N LEU A 38 -6.07 -10.67 -6.93
CA LEU A 38 -6.72 -11.46 -5.89
C LEU A 38 -7.32 -10.55 -4.81
N PRO A 39 -8.53 -10.85 -4.31
CA PRO A 39 -9.15 -10.04 -3.27
C PRO A 39 -8.30 -9.98 -1.99
N THR A 40 -8.62 -9.04 -1.11
CA THR A 40 -8.06 -9.04 0.25
C THR A 40 -8.46 -10.33 0.97
N GLY A 41 -7.49 -11.01 1.61
CA GLY A 41 -7.71 -12.34 2.19
C GLY A 41 -7.63 -13.50 1.18
N GLY A 42 -7.41 -13.23 -0.10
CA GLY A 42 -7.25 -14.25 -1.14
C GLY A 42 -5.93 -15.04 -1.07
N GLY A 43 -5.07 -14.76 -0.09
CA GLY A 43 -3.82 -15.50 0.10
C GLY A 43 -2.73 -15.13 -0.93
N LYS A 44 -2.63 -13.87 -1.32
CA LYS A 44 -1.62 -13.35 -2.27
C LYS A 44 -0.19 -13.80 -1.96
N SER A 45 0.20 -13.82 -0.68
CA SER A 45 1.56 -14.18 -0.27
C SER A 45 1.92 -15.63 -0.61
N VAL A 46 0.97 -16.56 -0.55
CA VAL A 46 1.17 -17.97 -0.91
C VAL A 46 1.60 -18.10 -2.38
N CYS A 47 1.10 -17.24 -3.27
CA CYS A 47 1.38 -17.28 -4.70
C CYS A 47 2.86 -17.03 -5.06
N PHE A 48 3.64 -16.37 -4.18
CA PHE A 48 5.08 -16.25 -4.37
C PHE A 48 5.89 -17.06 -3.34
N GLN A 49 5.32 -17.32 -2.16
CA GLN A 49 6.03 -18.04 -1.11
C GLN A 49 6.20 -19.54 -1.44
N VAL A 50 5.16 -20.17 -1.93
CA VAL A 50 5.21 -21.61 -2.29
C VAL A 50 6.18 -21.86 -3.46
N PRO A 51 6.12 -21.16 -4.60
CA PRO A 51 7.07 -21.41 -5.69
C PRO A 51 8.51 -21.11 -5.30
N THR A 52 8.76 -20.10 -4.45
CA THR A 52 10.11 -19.84 -3.90
C THR A 52 10.68 -21.03 -3.13
N LEU A 53 9.83 -21.73 -2.38
CA LEU A 53 10.27 -22.90 -1.61
C LEU A 53 10.40 -24.17 -2.46
N ALA A 54 9.70 -24.22 -3.60
CA ALA A 54 9.76 -25.34 -4.54
C ALA A 54 11.00 -25.34 -5.42
N GLN A 55 11.69 -24.18 -5.55
CA GLN A 55 12.86 -24.01 -6.43
C GLN A 55 14.10 -23.54 -5.65
N GLU A 56 15.27 -23.59 -6.28
CA GLU A 56 16.49 -23.00 -5.76
C GLU A 56 16.51 -21.49 -5.92
N GLY A 57 17.41 -20.83 -5.18
CA GLY A 57 17.52 -19.37 -5.19
C GLY A 57 16.64 -18.67 -4.18
N LEU A 58 16.66 -17.35 -4.25
CA LEU A 58 15.88 -16.46 -3.38
C LEU A 58 14.88 -15.64 -4.16
N THR A 59 13.81 -15.24 -3.51
CA THR A 59 12.85 -14.26 -4.04
C THR A 59 13.08 -12.89 -3.42
N ILE A 60 13.16 -11.87 -4.28
CA ILE A 60 13.13 -10.47 -3.86
C ILE A 60 11.67 -10.04 -3.79
N VAL A 61 11.21 -9.63 -2.61
CA VAL A 61 9.85 -9.15 -2.38
C VAL A 61 9.88 -7.64 -2.16
N ILE A 62 9.23 -6.91 -3.05
CA ILE A 62 9.08 -5.46 -2.95
C ILE A 62 7.71 -5.16 -2.33
N SER A 63 7.71 -4.44 -1.21
CA SER A 63 6.48 -4.04 -0.51
C SER A 63 6.56 -2.59 -0.04
N PRO A 64 5.44 -1.84 -0.06
CA PRO A 64 5.45 -0.40 0.20
C PRO A 64 5.52 -0.04 1.69
N LEU A 65 5.36 -1.01 2.59
CA LEU A 65 5.17 -0.75 4.02
C LEU A 65 6.11 -1.57 4.89
N ILE A 66 6.88 -0.86 5.70
CA ILE A 66 7.83 -1.46 6.64
C ILE A 66 7.14 -2.41 7.64
N ALA A 67 5.94 -2.05 8.14
CA ALA A 67 5.19 -2.89 9.05
C ALA A 67 4.83 -4.24 8.40
N LEU A 68 4.29 -4.20 7.17
CA LEU A 68 3.96 -5.41 6.41
C LEU A 68 5.19 -6.28 6.13
N ILE A 69 6.30 -5.65 5.77
CA ILE A 69 7.58 -6.36 5.56
C ILE A 69 7.99 -7.10 6.84
N LYS A 70 7.92 -6.45 8.00
CA LYS A 70 8.26 -7.06 9.30
C LYS A 70 7.36 -8.23 9.62
N ASP A 71 6.04 -8.06 9.51
CA ASP A 71 5.06 -9.10 9.79
C ASP A 71 5.25 -10.33 8.87
N GLN A 72 5.52 -10.11 7.59
CA GLN A 72 5.81 -11.18 6.63
C GLN A 72 7.10 -11.94 6.99
N VAL A 73 8.17 -11.21 7.30
CA VAL A 73 9.46 -11.82 7.68
C VAL A 73 9.34 -12.60 8.98
N GLU A 74 8.68 -12.06 10.00
CA GLU A 74 8.44 -12.74 11.27
C GLU A 74 7.57 -13.99 11.08
N GLY A 75 6.51 -13.90 10.28
CA GLY A 75 5.65 -15.03 9.94
C GLY A 75 6.40 -16.17 9.22
N LEU A 76 7.33 -15.84 8.32
CA LEU A 76 8.18 -16.83 7.64
C LEU A 76 9.18 -17.45 8.61
N LYS A 77 9.84 -16.65 9.45
CA LYS A 77 10.78 -17.13 10.47
C LYS A 77 10.12 -18.06 11.48
N ALA A 78 8.91 -17.75 11.92
CA ALA A 78 8.12 -18.61 12.81
C ALA A 78 7.81 -19.98 12.21
N LYS A 79 7.82 -20.11 10.88
CA LYS A 79 7.68 -21.35 10.12
C LYS A 79 9.03 -22.05 9.83
N GLY A 80 10.16 -21.53 10.36
CA GLY A 80 11.50 -22.05 10.10
C GLY A 80 12.06 -21.67 8.72
N ILE A 81 11.46 -20.72 8.01
CA ILE A 81 11.89 -20.26 6.68
C ILE A 81 12.82 -19.06 6.84
N LYS A 82 14.02 -19.15 6.25
CA LYS A 82 15.01 -18.06 6.30
C LYS A 82 14.54 -16.86 5.43
N ALA A 83 14.22 -15.77 6.09
CA ALA A 83 13.80 -14.52 5.47
C ALA A 83 14.51 -13.34 6.14
N VAL A 84 14.91 -12.36 5.35
CA VAL A 84 15.52 -11.10 5.81
C VAL A 84 14.79 -9.91 5.21
N SER A 85 14.93 -8.75 5.86
CA SER A 85 14.40 -7.50 5.33
C SER A 85 15.43 -6.39 5.37
N ILE A 86 15.36 -5.48 4.40
CA ILE A 86 16.13 -4.24 4.40
C ILE A 86 15.17 -3.07 4.32
N VAL A 87 15.01 -2.38 5.45
CA VAL A 87 14.04 -1.28 5.61
C VAL A 87 14.72 0.00 6.09
N SER A 88 14.00 1.11 6.06
CA SER A 88 14.50 2.38 6.59
C SER A 88 14.73 2.29 8.11
N GLY A 89 15.80 2.95 8.57
CA GLY A 89 16.21 2.95 9.99
C GLY A 89 17.23 1.88 10.35
N MET A 90 17.59 0.96 9.44
CA MET A 90 18.71 0.03 9.64
C MET A 90 20.05 0.72 9.45
N THR A 91 21.03 0.33 10.27
CA THR A 91 22.42 0.78 10.12
C THR A 91 23.07 0.16 8.90
N SER A 92 24.13 0.76 8.38
CA SER A 92 24.89 0.23 7.23
C SER A 92 25.42 -1.18 7.51
N ARG A 93 25.83 -1.48 8.75
CA ARG A 93 26.30 -2.80 9.16
C ARG A 93 25.20 -3.86 9.14
N GLU A 94 24.01 -3.53 9.60
CA GLU A 94 22.85 -4.44 9.55
C GLU A 94 22.44 -4.73 8.11
N ILE A 95 22.48 -3.72 7.24
CA ILE A 95 22.19 -3.87 5.82
C ILE A 95 23.22 -4.80 5.15
N ASP A 96 24.49 -4.57 5.41
CA ASP A 96 25.57 -5.37 4.82
C ASP A 96 25.47 -6.83 5.26
N PHE A 97 25.22 -7.07 6.55
CA PHE A 97 24.99 -8.42 7.09
C PHE A 97 23.75 -9.10 6.47
N ALA A 98 22.66 -8.37 6.26
CA ALA A 98 21.46 -8.91 5.62
C ALA A 98 21.73 -9.29 4.15
N LEU A 99 22.52 -8.47 3.43
CA LEU A 99 22.91 -8.75 2.04
C LEU A 99 23.87 -9.94 1.94
N ASP A 100 24.82 -10.08 2.89
CA ASP A 100 25.72 -11.23 2.95
C ASP A 100 24.94 -12.52 3.20
N ASN A 101 23.93 -12.53 4.07
CA ASN A 101 23.06 -13.69 4.27
C ASN A 101 22.35 -14.09 2.98
N CYS A 102 21.96 -13.13 2.11
CA CYS A 102 21.34 -13.42 0.82
C CYS A 102 22.32 -14.03 -0.19
N ILE A 103 23.62 -13.81 -0.03
CA ILE A 103 24.66 -14.31 -0.96
C ILE A 103 25.22 -15.67 -0.46
N TYR A 104 25.50 -15.79 0.83
CA TYR A 104 26.29 -16.89 1.39
C TYR A 104 25.47 -17.87 2.23
N ASP A 105 24.27 -17.50 2.68
CA ASP A 105 23.39 -18.37 3.44
C ASP A 105 22.21 -18.84 2.57
N GLN A 106 21.44 -19.82 3.07
CA GLN A 106 20.24 -20.34 2.38
C GLN A 106 19.01 -19.44 2.61
N THR A 107 19.16 -18.12 2.47
CA THR A 107 18.06 -17.18 2.56
C THR A 107 17.11 -17.38 1.38
N LYS A 108 15.81 -17.56 1.67
CA LYS A 108 14.76 -17.76 0.67
C LYS A 108 14.05 -16.48 0.28
N PHE A 109 13.94 -15.52 1.19
CA PHE A 109 13.23 -14.27 0.94
C PHE A 109 14.03 -13.06 1.38
N LEU A 110 14.16 -12.09 0.48
CA LEU A 110 14.67 -10.75 0.76
C LEU A 110 13.54 -9.74 0.55
N PHE A 111 13.03 -9.18 1.64
CA PHE A 111 12.03 -8.13 1.60
C PHE A 111 12.68 -6.75 1.59
N ILE A 112 12.30 -5.91 0.64
CA ILE A 112 12.82 -4.55 0.52
C ILE A 112 11.71 -3.53 0.29
N SER A 113 11.95 -2.29 0.70
CA SER A 113 11.17 -1.15 0.21
C SER A 113 11.67 -0.72 -1.17
N PRO A 114 10.81 -0.15 -2.03
CA PRO A 114 11.18 0.20 -3.42
C PRO A 114 12.33 1.23 -3.50
N GLU A 115 12.48 2.10 -2.50
CA GLU A 115 13.57 3.09 -2.42
C GLU A 115 14.95 2.42 -2.34
N ARG A 116 15.01 1.19 -1.83
CA ARG A 116 16.28 0.46 -1.67
C ARG A 116 16.89 0.03 -3.00
N ILE A 117 16.07 -0.11 -4.05
CA ILE A 117 16.50 -0.58 -5.38
C ILE A 117 17.56 0.35 -5.99
N ALA A 118 17.43 1.66 -5.78
CA ALA A 118 18.37 2.66 -6.30
C ALA A 118 19.70 2.74 -5.51
N ALA A 119 19.82 2.06 -4.37
CA ALA A 119 21.03 2.13 -3.55
C ALA A 119 22.21 1.39 -4.20
N PRO A 120 23.38 2.05 -4.43
CA PRO A 120 24.50 1.44 -5.14
C PRO A 120 24.99 0.13 -4.49
N LEU A 121 25.11 0.10 -3.16
CA LEU A 121 25.50 -1.09 -2.42
C LEU A 121 24.56 -2.28 -2.69
N PHE A 122 23.26 -2.03 -2.72
CA PHE A 122 22.28 -3.06 -3.02
C PHE A 122 22.46 -3.60 -4.44
N GLN A 123 22.60 -2.72 -5.44
CA GLN A 123 22.77 -3.13 -6.84
C GLN A 123 24.08 -3.92 -7.07
N GLU A 124 25.15 -3.56 -6.36
CA GLU A 124 26.42 -4.29 -6.43
C GLU A 124 26.32 -5.70 -5.84
N ARG A 125 25.68 -5.82 -4.67
CA ARG A 125 25.47 -7.11 -4.00
C ARG A 125 24.47 -8.00 -4.74
N LEU A 126 23.44 -7.40 -5.35
CA LEU A 126 22.44 -8.11 -6.15
C LEU A 126 23.04 -8.99 -7.25
N LYS A 127 24.10 -8.51 -7.91
CA LYS A 127 24.80 -9.25 -8.96
C LYS A 127 25.42 -10.58 -8.49
N LYS A 128 25.58 -10.75 -7.16
CA LYS A 128 26.15 -11.96 -6.55
C LYS A 128 25.08 -12.90 -5.97
N MET A 129 23.81 -12.48 -5.98
CA MET A 129 22.70 -13.27 -5.45
C MET A 129 22.16 -14.21 -6.51
N HIS A 130 21.77 -15.41 -6.09
CA HIS A 130 21.01 -16.33 -6.94
C HIS A 130 19.51 -16.04 -6.80
N VAL A 131 19.03 -15.05 -7.56
CA VAL A 131 17.61 -14.64 -7.56
C VAL A 131 16.82 -15.55 -8.50
N SER A 132 15.70 -16.08 -8.04
CA SER A 132 14.81 -16.95 -8.84
C SER A 132 13.45 -16.33 -9.14
N LEU A 133 13.05 -15.29 -8.40
CA LEU A 133 11.75 -14.62 -8.56
C LEU A 133 11.82 -13.19 -8.05
N ILE A 134 11.09 -12.29 -8.69
CA ILE A 134 10.80 -10.95 -8.18
C ILE A 134 9.30 -10.88 -7.90
N ALA A 135 8.92 -10.66 -6.63
CA ALA A 135 7.53 -10.51 -6.22
C ALA A 135 7.25 -9.03 -5.87
N ILE A 136 6.24 -8.46 -6.47
CA ILE A 136 5.83 -7.07 -6.26
C ILE A 136 4.49 -7.09 -5.54
N ASP A 137 4.51 -6.81 -4.25
CA ASP A 137 3.30 -6.67 -3.45
C ASP A 137 2.73 -5.26 -3.61
N GLU A 138 1.40 -5.15 -3.54
CA GLU A 138 0.62 -3.92 -3.79
C GLU A 138 1.05 -3.23 -5.10
N ALA A 139 1.15 -4.03 -6.18
CA ALA A 139 1.66 -3.58 -7.48
C ALA A 139 0.91 -2.36 -8.07
N HIS A 140 -0.33 -2.08 -7.62
CA HIS A 140 -1.06 -0.87 -8.01
C HIS A 140 -0.33 0.43 -7.64
N CYS A 141 0.62 0.38 -6.66
CA CYS A 141 1.45 1.52 -6.29
C CYS A 141 2.39 2.01 -7.42
N ILE A 142 2.63 1.20 -8.45
CA ILE A 142 3.45 1.61 -9.61
C ILE A 142 2.67 2.52 -10.56
N SER A 143 1.34 2.44 -10.53
CA SER A 143 0.48 3.15 -11.46
C SER A 143 0.11 4.54 -10.96
N GLN A 144 0.28 5.51 -11.80
CA GLN A 144 -0.20 6.87 -11.56
C GLN A 144 -1.74 6.96 -11.51
N TRP A 145 -2.42 5.99 -12.06
CA TRP A 145 -3.88 5.85 -12.03
C TRP A 145 -4.37 5.08 -10.80
N GLY A 146 -3.41 4.54 -10.00
CA GLY A 146 -3.69 3.87 -8.73
C GLY A 146 -4.01 4.89 -7.62
N TYR A 147 -4.81 4.49 -6.65
CA TYR A 147 -5.17 5.34 -5.52
C TYR A 147 -4.02 5.60 -4.52
N ASP A 148 -2.94 4.82 -4.55
CA ASP A 148 -1.74 4.95 -3.70
C ASP A 148 -0.46 4.90 -4.56
N PHE A 149 -0.36 5.82 -5.53
CA PHE A 149 0.83 5.92 -6.37
C PHE A 149 2.06 6.28 -5.56
N ARG A 150 3.14 5.52 -5.77
CA ARG A 150 4.44 5.73 -5.12
C ARG A 150 5.55 5.82 -6.16
N PRO A 151 6.15 7.00 -6.38
CA PRO A 151 7.19 7.19 -7.40
C PRO A 151 8.34 6.18 -7.31
N ALA A 152 8.73 5.77 -6.10
CA ALA A 152 9.80 4.79 -5.89
C ALA A 152 9.51 3.42 -6.52
N TYR A 153 8.22 3.06 -6.78
CA TYR A 153 7.87 1.82 -7.49
C TYR A 153 8.34 1.83 -8.95
N LEU A 154 8.51 2.99 -9.56
CA LEU A 154 9.07 3.09 -10.92
C LEU A 154 10.51 2.56 -10.99
N ASN A 155 11.25 2.55 -9.87
CA ASN A 155 12.59 1.96 -9.83
C ASN A 155 12.61 0.45 -10.02
N ILE A 156 11.46 -0.24 -9.90
CA ILE A 156 11.38 -1.70 -10.03
C ILE A 156 11.84 -2.16 -11.41
N ILE A 157 11.65 -1.36 -12.45
CA ILE A 157 12.15 -1.66 -13.78
C ILE A 157 13.68 -1.87 -13.80
N GLN A 158 14.42 -1.22 -12.92
CA GLN A 158 15.88 -1.38 -12.81
C GLN A 158 16.25 -2.82 -12.39
N LEU A 159 15.44 -3.48 -11.57
CA LEU A 159 15.69 -4.89 -11.21
C LEU A 159 15.59 -5.80 -12.42
N ARG A 160 14.64 -5.56 -13.31
CA ARG A 160 14.52 -6.35 -14.56
C ARG A 160 15.72 -6.16 -15.48
N LEU A 161 16.28 -4.95 -15.53
CA LEU A 161 17.49 -4.67 -16.31
C LEU A 161 18.74 -5.33 -15.68
N LEU A 162 18.80 -5.40 -14.35
CA LEU A 162 19.93 -6.02 -13.62
C LEU A 162 19.82 -7.55 -13.57
N LEU A 163 18.60 -8.09 -13.66
CA LEU A 163 18.28 -9.52 -13.56
C LEU A 163 17.47 -9.98 -14.78
N PRO A 164 18.06 -9.98 -15.97
CA PRO A 164 17.34 -10.39 -17.18
C PRO A 164 16.94 -11.87 -17.10
N GLY A 165 15.70 -12.17 -17.51
CA GLY A 165 15.18 -13.54 -17.55
C GLY A 165 14.62 -14.05 -16.20
N ILE A 166 14.68 -13.27 -15.13
CA ILE A 166 14.01 -13.62 -13.87
C ILE A 166 12.52 -13.26 -13.97
N PRO A 167 11.59 -14.21 -13.69
CA PRO A 167 10.16 -13.96 -13.74
C PRO A 167 9.74 -12.95 -12.67
N VAL A 168 8.68 -12.20 -12.98
CA VAL A 168 8.09 -11.21 -12.07
C VAL A 168 6.64 -11.55 -11.83
N ILE A 169 6.25 -11.61 -10.55
CA ILE A 169 4.84 -11.68 -10.14
C ILE A 169 4.40 -10.35 -9.53
N ALA A 170 3.42 -9.70 -10.13
CA ALA A 170 2.80 -8.48 -9.63
C ALA A 170 1.46 -8.82 -8.96
N LEU A 171 1.35 -8.54 -7.66
CA LEU A 171 0.18 -8.88 -6.84
C LEU A 171 -0.54 -7.61 -6.38
N THR A 172 -1.84 -7.58 -6.54
CA THR A 172 -2.67 -6.50 -5.99
C THR A 172 -4.10 -6.97 -5.73
N ALA A 173 -4.80 -6.28 -4.81
CA ALA A 173 -6.21 -6.51 -4.52
C ALA A 173 -7.14 -5.52 -5.24
N SER A 174 -6.60 -4.46 -5.83
CA SER A 174 -7.40 -3.36 -6.38
C SER A 174 -6.69 -2.77 -7.60
N ALA A 175 -7.07 -3.20 -8.78
CA ALA A 175 -6.57 -2.61 -10.02
C ALA A 175 -7.68 -2.59 -11.09
N THR A 176 -8.04 -1.38 -11.50
CA THR A 176 -8.91 -1.17 -12.67
C THR A 176 -8.19 -1.61 -13.94
N ALA A 177 -8.90 -1.69 -15.08
CA ALA A 177 -8.28 -2.05 -16.35
C ALA A 177 -7.11 -1.11 -16.71
N ASN A 178 -7.27 0.19 -16.53
CA ASN A 178 -6.22 1.17 -16.80
C ASN A 178 -4.99 0.98 -15.90
N VAL A 179 -5.21 0.64 -14.62
CA VAL A 179 -4.12 0.32 -13.67
C VAL A 179 -3.39 -0.95 -14.07
N GLN A 180 -4.11 -1.98 -14.55
CA GLN A 180 -3.49 -3.21 -15.04
C GLN A 180 -2.60 -2.96 -16.26
N GLU A 181 -3.08 -2.20 -17.24
CA GLU A 181 -2.31 -1.82 -18.43
C GLU A 181 -1.05 -1.02 -18.05
N ASP A 182 -1.19 -0.10 -17.10
CA ASP A 182 -0.06 0.71 -16.64
C ASP A 182 0.96 -0.16 -15.87
N ILE A 183 0.53 -1.10 -15.02
CA ILE A 183 1.43 -2.07 -14.37
C ILE A 183 2.23 -2.84 -15.43
N MET A 184 1.58 -3.36 -16.46
CA MET A 184 2.24 -4.11 -17.54
C MET A 184 3.29 -3.23 -18.24
N LYS A 185 2.93 -2.00 -18.57
CA LYS A 185 3.82 -1.05 -19.23
C LYS A 185 5.02 -0.69 -18.36
N GLN A 186 4.80 -0.30 -17.11
CA GLN A 186 5.86 0.16 -16.19
C GLN A 186 6.82 -0.98 -15.81
N LEU A 187 6.34 -2.21 -15.74
CA LEU A 187 7.17 -3.40 -15.49
C LEU A 187 7.81 -3.98 -16.76
N GLY A 188 7.51 -3.43 -17.95
CA GLY A 188 8.04 -3.92 -19.21
C GLY A 188 7.60 -5.36 -19.53
N PHE A 189 6.41 -5.76 -19.10
CA PHE A 189 5.87 -7.08 -19.41
C PHE A 189 5.55 -7.20 -20.90
N GLN A 190 5.98 -8.30 -21.53
CA GLN A 190 5.69 -8.54 -22.95
C GLN A 190 4.35 -9.27 -23.14
N ASN A 191 4.21 -10.42 -22.52
CA ASN A 191 3.00 -11.26 -22.58
C ASN A 191 2.74 -11.90 -21.21
N PRO A 192 2.40 -11.13 -20.17
CA PRO A 192 2.21 -11.68 -18.84
C PRO A 192 0.94 -12.53 -18.78
N VAL A 193 0.97 -13.59 -17.96
CA VAL A 193 -0.24 -14.33 -17.63
C VAL A 193 -1.04 -13.52 -16.60
N VAL A 194 -2.30 -13.23 -16.90
CA VAL A 194 -3.15 -12.40 -16.03
C VAL A 194 -4.19 -13.26 -15.34
N PHE A 195 -4.09 -13.38 -14.04
CA PHE A 195 -5.03 -14.08 -13.18
C PHE A 195 -5.99 -13.10 -12.52
N LYS A 196 -7.29 -13.33 -12.68
CA LYS A 196 -8.33 -12.49 -12.10
C LYS A 196 -9.28 -13.36 -11.30
N GLN A 197 -9.44 -13.03 -10.03
CA GLN A 197 -10.48 -13.62 -9.20
C GLN A 197 -11.58 -12.59 -8.97
N SER A 198 -12.82 -13.06 -8.85
CA SER A 198 -13.94 -12.19 -8.46
C SER A 198 -13.65 -11.50 -7.12
N PHE A 199 -13.94 -10.23 -7.05
CA PHE A 199 -13.86 -9.45 -5.81
C PHE A 199 -15.07 -9.65 -4.90
N GLU A 200 -16.05 -10.42 -5.34
CA GLU A 200 -17.23 -10.74 -4.54
C GLU A 200 -16.84 -11.55 -3.30
N ARG A 201 -17.29 -11.08 -2.15
CA ARG A 201 -17.11 -11.73 -0.85
C ARG A 201 -18.49 -12.15 -0.33
N LYS A 202 -18.88 -13.42 -0.56
CA LYS A 202 -20.22 -13.93 -0.17
C LYS A 202 -20.51 -13.83 1.32
N ASN A 203 -19.47 -13.84 2.16
CA ASN A 203 -19.58 -13.72 3.60
C ASN A 203 -19.57 -12.28 4.11
N LEU A 204 -19.30 -11.27 3.27
CA LEU A 204 -19.20 -9.86 3.63
C LEU A 204 -20.41 -9.08 3.15
N ASN A 205 -21.18 -8.55 4.08
CA ASN A 205 -22.37 -7.77 3.79
C ASN A 205 -22.03 -6.27 3.82
N TYR A 206 -22.22 -5.58 2.70
CA TYR A 206 -22.06 -4.14 2.58
C TYR A 206 -23.38 -3.42 2.88
N LEU A 207 -23.35 -2.48 3.81
CA LEU A 207 -24.51 -1.68 4.21
C LEU A 207 -24.12 -0.19 4.17
N VAL A 208 -24.97 0.61 3.52
CA VAL A 208 -24.82 2.08 3.48
C VAL A 208 -26.06 2.67 4.14
N LEU A 209 -25.87 3.41 5.22
CA LEU A 209 -26.96 3.91 6.05
C LEU A 209 -26.80 5.41 6.28
N GLN A 210 -27.86 6.15 5.98
CA GLN A 210 -27.95 7.56 6.37
C GLN A 210 -28.27 7.62 7.85
N GLU A 211 -27.48 8.32 8.64
CA GLU A 211 -27.60 8.33 10.09
C GLU A 211 -27.17 9.68 10.68
N SER A 212 -28.07 10.32 11.40
CA SER A 212 -27.79 11.61 12.05
C SER A 212 -26.92 11.48 13.32
N ASP A 213 -27.08 10.38 14.05
CA ASP A 213 -26.30 10.08 15.25
C ASP A 213 -25.40 8.85 15.03
N LYS A 214 -24.30 9.09 14.32
CA LYS A 214 -23.36 8.04 13.93
C LYS A 214 -22.73 7.32 15.13
N PHE A 215 -22.46 8.03 16.25
CA PHE A 215 -21.82 7.46 17.43
C PHE A 215 -22.73 6.45 18.12
N ASN A 216 -23.97 6.82 18.42
CA ASN A 216 -24.95 5.92 19.00
C ASN A 216 -25.31 4.77 18.03
N ARG A 217 -25.31 5.03 16.73
CA ARG A 217 -25.50 3.97 15.74
C ARG A 217 -24.36 2.96 15.74
N ALA A 218 -23.12 3.42 15.77
CA ALA A 218 -21.94 2.56 15.88
C ALA A 218 -21.96 1.72 17.17
N LEU A 219 -22.31 2.32 18.30
CA LEU A 219 -22.49 1.62 19.58
C LEU A 219 -23.53 0.50 19.49
N ARG A 220 -24.71 0.77 18.89
CA ARG A 220 -25.75 -0.24 18.68
C ARG A 220 -25.28 -1.39 17.80
N ILE A 221 -24.49 -1.09 16.75
CA ILE A 221 -23.89 -2.09 15.88
C ILE A 221 -22.91 -2.96 16.68
N LEU A 222 -21.99 -2.34 17.42
CA LEU A 222 -21.00 -3.03 18.24
C LEU A 222 -21.63 -3.91 19.33
N ASN A 223 -22.73 -3.48 19.93
CA ASN A 223 -23.45 -4.27 20.91
C ASN A 223 -24.14 -5.50 20.32
N LYS A 224 -24.60 -5.39 19.07
CA LYS A 224 -25.22 -6.52 18.34
C LYS A 224 -24.20 -7.46 17.69
N THR A 225 -23.02 -6.95 17.34
CA THR A 225 -21.98 -7.70 16.62
C THR A 225 -20.89 -8.08 17.60
N LYS A 226 -20.87 -9.34 18.04
CA LYS A 226 -19.77 -9.84 18.88
C LYS A 226 -18.49 -10.03 18.04
N GLY A 227 -17.33 -9.83 18.65
CA GLY A 227 -16.01 -10.00 18.01
C GLY A 227 -15.28 -8.68 17.76
N THR A 228 -14.16 -8.79 17.09
CA THR A 228 -13.27 -7.66 16.82
C THR A 228 -13.84 -6.72 15.77
N ALA A 229 -13.60 -5.42 15.93
CA ALA A 229 -14.09 -4.39 15.01
C ALA A 229 -13.03 -3.35 14.67
N VAL A 230 -13.20 -2.73 13.51
CA VAL A 230 -12.45 -1.54 13.08
C VAL A 230 -13.45 -0.43 12.78
N ILE A 231 -13.18 0.78 13.25
CA ILE A 231 -13.97 1.98 12.90
C ILE A 231 -13.04 2.97 12.22
N TYR A 232 -13.36 3.34 10.99
CA TYR A 232 -12.62 4.34 10.25
C TYR A 232 -13.22 5.73 10.43
N VAL A 233 -12.32 6.69 10.75
CA VAL A 233 -12.64 8.12 10.82
C VAL A 233 -11.56 8.91 10.09
N ARG A 234 -11.92 10.07 9.55
CA ARG A 234 -11.03 10.85 8.68
C ARG A 234 -9.87 11.51 9.43
N ASN A 235 -10.05 11.94 10.67
CA ASN A 235 -9.07 12.79 11.36
C ASN A 235 -8.58 12.16 12.68
N ARG A 236 -7.36 12.56 13.07
CA ARG A 236 -6.67 12.04 14.28
C ARG A 236 -7.42 12.34 15.57
N LYS A 237 -8.05 13.52 15.66
CA LYS A 237 -8.80 13.96 16.84
C LYS A 237 -10.05 13.08 17.03
N GLY A 238 -10.79 12.85 15.95
CA GLY A 238 -11.97 11.97 15.96
C GLY A 238 -11.65 10.53 16.35
N CYS A 239 -10.44 10.00 15.99
CA CYS A 239 -10.02 8.68 16.45
C CYS A 239 -10.03 8.58 17.97
N LYS A 240 -9.43 9.55 18.64
CA LYS A 240 -9.31 9.58 20.10
C LYS A 240 -10.69 9.85 20.75
N GLU A 241 -11.40 10.85 20.28
CA GLU A 241 -12.71 11.24 20.81
C GLU A 241 -13.70 10.06 20.78
N LEU A 242 -13.80 9.35 19.65
CA LEU A 242 -14.67 8.20 19.55
C LEU A 242 -14.21 7.02 20.39
N SER A 243 -12.89 6.76 20.45
CA SER A 243 -12.34 5.71 21.30
C SER A 243 -12.65 5.95 22.78
N ASP A 244 -12.42 7.17 23.28
CA ASP A 244 -12.70 7.56 24.66
C ASP A 244 -14.21 7.46 24.95
N TRP A 245 -15.04 7.90 24.00
CA TRP A 245 -16.51 7.80 24.11
C TRP A 245 -16.98 6.34 24.17
N LEU A 246 -16.44 5.45 23.33
CA LEU A 246 -16.76 4.02 23.37
C LEU A 246 -16.33 3.37 24.70
N CYS A 247 -15.17 3.72 25.23
CA CYS A 247 -14.70 3.25 26.54
C CYS A 247 -15.64 3.69 27.66
N ALA A 248 -16.14 4.92 27.62
CA ALA A 248 -17.16 5.41 28.58
C ALA A 248 -18.48 4.62 28.49
N HIS A 249 -18.79 3.98 27.34
CA HIS A 249 -19.92 3.11 27.12
C HIS A 249 -19.59 1.61 27.26
N GLN A 250 -18.53 1.28 28.00
CA GLN A 250 -18.11 -0.09 28.32
C GLN A 250 -17.70 -0.94 27.09
N ILE A 251 -17.28 -0.33 26.00
CA ILE A 251 -16.68 -1.00 24.87
C ILE A 251 -15.15 -0.90 25.00
N SER A 252 -14.46 -2.04 25.04
CA SER A 252 -12.98 -2.06 24.96
C SER A 252 -12.53 -1.50 23.60
N ALA A 253 -12.08 -0.25 23.59
CA ALA A 253 -11.66 0.46 22.38
C ALA A 253 -10.34 1.17 22.57
N ASP A 254 -9.58 1.33 21.48
CA ASP A 254 -8.39 2.16 21.42
C ASP A 254 -8.30 2.85 20.06
N TYR A 255 -7.41 3.81 19.91
CA TYR A 255 -7.27 4.61 18.68
C TYR A 255 -5.90 4.45 18.04
N TYR A 256 -5.87 4.61 16.69
CA TYR A 256 -4.66 4.46 15.88
C TYR A 256 -4.61 5.49 14.74
N HIS A 257 -3.47 6.17 14.59
CA HIS A 257 -3.19 7.06 13.46
C HIS A 257 -1.69 7.24 13.24
N ALA A 258 -1.30 7.71 12.07
CA ALA A 258 0.11 7.89 11.67
C ALA A 258 0.91 8.86 12.55
N GLY A 259 0.23 9.78 13.26
CA GLY A 259 0.87 10.74 14.17
C GLY A 259 1.28 10.17 15.53
N LEU A 260 1.00 8.89 15.82
CA LEU A 260 1.50 8.22 17.02
C LEU A 260 2.97 7.81 16.83
N GLU A 261 3.72 7.78 17.91
CA GLU A 261 5.08 7.21 17.92
C GLU A 261 5.08 5.73 17.47
N ALA A 262 6.15 5.31 16.80
CA ALA A 262 6.24 3.95 16.24
C ALA A 262 6.04 2.83 17.28
N LYS A 263 6.63 3.00 18.48
CA LYS A 263 6.48 2.05 19.59
C LYS A 263 5.03 1.95 20.07
N LEU A 264 4.35 3.08 20.18
CA LEU A 264 2.95 3.12 20.62
C LEU A 264 2.02 2.54 19.54
N ARG A 265 2.31 2.78 18.27
CA ARG A 265 1.57 2.16 17.17
C ARG A 265 1.65 0.63 17.20
N SER A 266 2.86 0.08 17.36
CA SER A 266 3.05 -1.37 17.50
C SER A 266 2.30 -1.93 18.70
N LEU A 267 2.42 -1.31 19.87
CA LEU A 267 1.72 -1.77 21.08
C LEU A 267 0.20 -1.83 20.88
N LYS A 268 -0.41 -0.77 20.36
CA LYS A 268 -1.86 -0.72 20.12
C LYS A 268 -2.32 -1.74 19.07
N GLN A 269 -1.52 -1.95 18.05
CA GLN A 269 -1.77 -2.98 17.03
C GLN A 269 -1.72 -4.38 17.67
N ASP A 270 -0.70 -4.69 18.49
CA ASP A 270 -0.54 -5.97 19.15
C ASP A 270 -1.67 -6.27 20.15
N GLU A 271 -2.09 -5.27 20.92
CA GLU A 271 -3.25 -5.39 21.82
C GLU A 271 -4.56 -5.67 21.07
N TRP A 272 -4.74 -5.04 19.91
CA TRP A 272 -5.91 -5.34 19.08
C TRP A 272 -5.77 -6.71 18.38
N MET A 273 -4.58 -7.06 17.88
CA MET A 273 -4.30 -8.38 17.27
C MET A 273 -4.53 -9.53 18.25
N SER A 274 -4.08 -9.39 19.50
CA SER A 274 -4.29 -10.38 20.57
C SER A 274 -5.73 -10.43 21.09
N GLY A 275 -6.56 -9.43 20.76
CA GLY A 275 -7.94 -9.33 21.24
C GLY A 275 -8.10 -8.70 22.62
N LYS A 276 -7.02 -8.19 23.23
CA LYS A 276 -7.07 -7.40 24.46
C LYS A 276 -7.88 -6.12 24.25
N THR A 277 -7.68 -5.47 23.11
CA THR A 277 -8.54 -4.39 22.61
C THR A 277 -9.53 -4.96 21.58
N ARG A 278 -10.82 -4.76 21.79
CA ARG A 278 -11.86 -5.28 20.90
C ARG A 278 -12.06 -4.41 19.65
N VAL A 279 -12.08 -3.09 19.83
CA VAL A 279 -12.38 -2.11 18.78
C VAL A 279 -11.18 -1.20 18.58
N ILE A 280 -10.73 -1.05 17.35
CA ILE A 280 -9.76 -0.02 16.99
C ILE A 280 -10.46 1.08 16.19
N VAL A 281 -10.31 2.33 16.64
CA VAL A 281 -10.78 3.52 15.93
C VAL A 281 -9.59 4.13 15.22
N ALA A 282 -9.62 4.23 13.90
CA ALA A 282 -8.43 4.56 13.16
C ALA A 282 -8.68 5.46 11.95
N THR A 283 -7.62 6.15 11.52
CA THR A 283 -7.56 6.71 10.17
C THR A 283 -7.12 5.62 9.17
N ASN A 284 -7.13 5.92 7.87
CA ASN A 284 -6.62 5.05 6.81
C ASN A 284 -5.17 4.54 7.04
N ALA A 285 -4.42 5.15 7.97
CA ALA A 285 -3.10 4.67 8.39
C ALA A 285 -3.14 3.29 9.07
N PHE A 286 -4.30 2.88 9.60
CA PHE A 286 -4.50 1.54 10.16
C PHE A 286 -5.05 0.64 9.07
N GLY A 287 -4.19 -0.11 8.46
CA GLY A 287 -4.77 -0.90 7.43
C GLY A 287 -3.84 -1.76 6.61
N MET A 288 -3.05 -1.19 5.72
CA MET A 288 -2.18 -2.01 4.86
C MET A 288 -1.30 -2.92 5.73
N GLY A 289 -1.29 -4.22 5.40
CA GLY A 289 -0.50 -5.21 6.12
C GLY A 289 -1.14 -5.85 7.35
N ILE A 290 -2.28 -5.37 7.84
CA ILE A 290 -2.94 -6.00 8.99
C ILE A 290 -3.76 -7.21 8.52
N ASP A 291 -3.37 -8.39 9.02
CA ASP A 291 -4.05 -9.66 8.71
C ASP A 291 -4.63 -10.29 9.99
N LYS A 292 -5.83 -9.85 10.36
CA LYS A 292 -6.61 -10.44 11.45
C LYS A 292 -7.85 -11.11 10.86
N ALA A 293 -7.94 -12.42 11.03
CA ALA A 293 -8.98 -13.23 10.41
C ALA A 293 -10.40 -12.92 10.93
N ASN A 294 -10.55 -12.71 12.23
CA ASN A 294 -11.82 -12.69 12.94
C ASN A 294 -12.46 -11.29 13.14
N VAL A 295 -12.19 -10.35 12.25
CA VAL A 295 -12.85 -9.05 12.27
C VAL A 295 -14.30 -9.23 11.82
N ARG A 296 -15.26 -8.90 12.71
CA ARG A 296 -16.69 -9.10 12.43
C ARG A 296 -17.38 -7.90 11.79
N VAL A 297 -16.87 -6.70 12.06
CA VAL A 297 -17.45 -5.50 11.48
C VAL A 297 -16.38 -4.43 11.23
N VAL A 298 -16.47 -3.81 10.08
CA VAL A 298 -15.78 -2.57 9.72
C VAL A 298 -16.84 -1.49 9.58
N ILE A 299 -16.69 -0.40 10.31
CA ILE A 299 -17.61 0.75 10.26
C ILE A 299 -16.85 1.97 9.72
N HIS A 300 -17.41 2.64 8.74
CA HIS A 300 -16.93 3.93 8.27
C HIS A 300 -17.88 5.02 8.80
N LEU A 301 -17.35 5.97 9.54
CA LEU A 301 -18.11 7.14 10.00
C LEU A 301 -17.93 8.35 9.08
N ASP A 302 -16.91 8.31 8.25
CA ASP A 302 -16.62 9.30 7.20
C ASP A 302 -16.54 8.61 5.86
N LEU A 303 -16.89 9.34 4.78
CA LEU A 303 -16.78 8.81 3.43
C LEU A 303 -15.30 8.56 3.06
N PRO A 304 -14.94 7.38 2.59
CA PRO A 304 -13.61 7.11 2.05
C PRO A 304 -13.30 8.00 0.83
N ASP A 305 -12.02 8.23 0.58
CA ASP A 305 -11.58 9.10 -0.52
C ASP A 305 -11.80 8.46 -1.91
N SER A 306 -11.91 7.13 -1.99
CA SER A 306 -12.20 6.38 -3.22
C SER A 306 -12.91 5.05 -2.94
N LEU A 307 -13.48 4.43 -3.99
CA LEU A 307 -14.08 3.10 -3.89
C LEU A 307 -13.02 2.02 -3.61
N GLU A 308 -11.83 2.18 -4.13
CA GLU A 308 -10.70 1.27 -3.92
C GLU A 308 -10.26 1.31 -2.44
N ALA A 309 -10.13 2.50 -1.85
CA ALA A 309 -9.84 2.66 -0.44
C ALA A 309 -10.94 2.03 0.43
N TYR A 310 -12.22 2.31 0.11
CA TYR A 310 -13.36 1.68 0.79
C TYR A 310 -13.30 0.15 0.71
N TYR A 311 -13.05 -0.40 -0.47
CA TYR A 311 -12.97 -1.84 -0.68
C TYR A 311 -11.82 -2.48 0.12
N GLN A 312 -10.65 -1.86 0.16
CA GLN A 312 -9.52 -2.35 0.97
C GLN A 312 -9.79 -2.32 2.47
N GLU A 313 -10.38 -1.23 2.96
CA GLU A 313 -10.70 -1.06 4.37
C GLU A 313 -11.83 -2.01 4.80
N ALA A 314 -12.91 -2.06 4.04
CA ALA A 314 -14.04 -2.99 4.24
C ALA A 314 -13.61 -4.46 4.16
N GLY A 315 -12.70 -4.77 3.23
CA GLY A 315 -12.17 -6.11 3.00
C GLY A 315 -11.38 -6.72 4.15
N ARG A 316 -11.14 -5.97 5.24
CA ARG A 316 -10.55 -6.49 6.49
C ARG A 316 -11.51 -7.37 7.26
N ALA A 317 -12.82 -7.16 7.08
CA ALA A 317 -13.84 -7.97 7.75
C ALA A 317 -13.96 -9.37 7.13
N GLY A 318 -14.13 -10.38 7.97
CA GLY A 318 -14.49 -11.74 7.59
C GLY A 318 -13.44 -12.48 6.75
N ARG A 319 -12.16 -12.31 7.02
CA ARG A 319 -11.10 -13.05 6.30
C ARG A 319 -11.08 -14.55 6.63
N ASP A 320 -11.72 -14.93 7.73
CA ASP A 320 -11.98 -16.32 8.12
C ASP A 320 -13.20 -16.93 7.47
N GLU A 321 -13.75 -16.27 6.43
CA GLU A 321 -14.93 -16.69 5.67
C GLU A 321 -16.24 -16.72 6.50
N GLN A 322 -16.19 -16.33 7.78
CA GLN A 322 -17.37 -16.19 8.61
C GLN A 322 -18.12 -14.89 8.26
N LYS A 323 -19.42 -14.87 8.51
CA LYS A 323 -20.30 -13.72 8.26
C LYS A 323 -19.76 -12.45 8.91
N ALA A 324 -19.60 -11.41 8.13
CA ALA A 324 -19.07 -10.12 8.54
C ALA A 324 -19.79 -8.96 7.84
N TYR A 325 -19.58 -7.75 8.35
CA TYR A 325 -20.28 -6.57 7.88
C TYR A 325 -19.31 -5.43 7.61
N ALA A 326 -19.51 -4.74 6.50
CA ALA A 326 -18.90 -3.44 6.18
C ALA A 326 -20.03 -2.41 6.16
N ILE A 327 -20.00 -1.47 7.09
CA ILE A 327 -21.10 -0.52 7.30
C ILE A 327 -20.57 0.90 7.13
N LEU A 328 -21.13 1.62 6.17
CA LEU A 328 -20.88 3.04 5.98
C LEU A 328 -22.04 3.84 6.58
N LEU A 329 -21.73 4.70 7.55
CA LEU A 329 -22.68 5.64 8.15
C LEU A 329 -22.39 7.03 7.61
N PHE A 330 -23.34 7.64 6.91
CA PHE A 330 -23.16 8.95 6.30
C PHE A 330 -24.28 9.93 6.60
N GLN A 331 -24.00 11.20 6.44
CA GLN A 331 -24.95 12.32 6.44
C GLN A 331 -24.83 13.07 5.11
N GLU A 332 -25.82 13.83 4.73
CA GLU A 332 -25.77 14.68 3.52
C GLU A 332 -24.62 15.70 3.59
N HIS A 333 -24.33 16.19 4.79
CA HIS A 333 -23.20 17.08 5.03
C HIS A 333 -21.86 16.44 4.63
N ASP A 334 -21.65 15.14 4.85
CA ASP A 334 -20.40 14.46 4.50
C ASP A 334 -20.17 14.47 2.98
N ILE A 335 -21.25 14.33 2.20
CA ILE A 335 -21.19 14.38 0.73
C ILE A 335 -20.82 15.80 0.29
N ALA A 336 -21.44 16.81 0.88
CA ALA A 336 -21.14 18.20 0.60
C ALA A 336 -19.68 18.57 0.96
N GLU A 337 -19.21 18.05 2.09
CA GLU A 337 -17.83 18.24 2.54
C GLU A 337 -16.83 17.55 1.61
N LEU A 338 -17.08 16.31 1.20
CA LEU A 338 -16.24 15.58 0.25
C LEU A 338 -16.17 16.30 -1.09
N ASN A 339 -17.29 16.77 -1.62
CA ASN A 339 -17.36 17.56 -2.85
C ASN A 339 -16.56 18.87 -2.72
N ARG A 340 -16.72 19.58 -1.60
CA ARG A 340 -15.97 20.81 -1.34
C ARG A 340 -14.46 20.54 -1.26
N LYS A 341 -14.05 19.46 -0.56
CA LYS A 341 -12.65 19.00 -0.51
C LYS A 341 -12.13 18.75 -1.91
N TYR A 342 -12.88 18.00 -2.73
CA TYR A 342 -12.51 17.69 -4.10
C TYR A 342 -12.26 18.97 -4.92
N ILE A 343 -13.21 19.91 -4.93
CA ILE A 343 -13.08 21.16 -5.67
C ILE A 343 -11.92 22.03 -5.15
N THR A 344 -11.66 21.99 -3.84
CA THR A 344 -10.60 22.80 -3.23
C THR A 344 -9.20 22.21 -3.41
N GLU A 345 -9.09 20.90 -3.40
CA GLU A 345 -7.79 20.20 -3.43
C GLU A 345 -7.36 19.82 -4.86
N TYR A 346 -8.30 19.51 -5.74
CA TYR A 346 -7.99 19.11 -7.12
C TYR A 346 -8.14 20.28 -8.09
N PRO A 347 -7.04 20.71 -8.71
CA PRO A 347 -7.10 21.78 -9.70
C PRO A 347 -7.73 21.28 -11.00
N SER A 348 -8.50 22.15 -11.66
CA SER A 348 -8.96 21.94 -13.04
C SER A 348 -7.78 22.02 -14.03
N ILE A 349 -7.97 21.51 -15.25
CA ILE A 349 -6.95 21.60 -16.31
C ILE A 349 -6.57 23.07 -16.59
N ALA A 350 -7.52 23.99 -16.51
CA ALA A 350 -7.27 25.42 -16.69
C ALA A 350 -6.35 25.97 -15.57
N GLU A 351 -6.63 25.59 -14.31
CA GLU A 351 -5.81 25.98 -13.16
C GLU A 351 -4.41 25.36 -13.19
N ILE A 352 -4.27 24.12 -13.69
CA ILE A 352 -2.95 23.48 -13.90
C ILE A 352 -2.14 24.25 -14.96
N LYS A 353 -2.76 24.61 -16.10
CA LYS A 353 -2.11 25.42 -17.14
C LYS A 353 -1.70 26.79 -16.59
N GLN A 354 -2.58 27.45 -15.86
CA GLN A 354 -2.30 28.72 -15.25
C GLN A 354 -1.16 28.62 -14.22
N THR A 355 -1.10 27.55 -13.45
CA THR A 355 0.02 27.30 -12.53
C THR A 355 1.34 27.16 -13.29
N TYR A 356 1.36 26.44 -14.41
CA TYR A 356 2.54 26.31 -15.26
C TYR A 356 3.00 27.69 -15.77
N GLU A 357 2.09 28.50 -16.27
CA GLU A 357 2.39 29.86 -16.73
C GLU A 357 2.94 30.75 -15.61
N PHE A 358 2.37 30.67 -14.39
CA PHE A 358 2.89 31.40 -13.24
C PHE A 358 4.32 30.97 -12.87
N VAL A 359 4.60 29.68 -12.89
CA VAL A 359 5.96 29.16 -12.60
C VAL A 359 6.94 29.65 -13.65
N MET A 360 6.62 29.51 -14.95
CA MET A 360 7.48 29.93 -16.04
C MET A 360 7.76 31.45 -16.01
N ASN A 361 6.72 32.25 -15.77
CA ASN A 361 6.84 33.69 -15.66
C ASN A 361 7.68 34.12 -14.44
N MET A 362 7.49 33.44 -13.29
CA MET A 362 8.24 33.75 -12.08
C MET A 362 9.74 33.45 -12.24
N LEU A 363 10.06 32.34 -12.92
CA LEU A 363 11.42 31.90 -13.20
C LEU A 363 12.01 32.55 -14.48
N GLN A 364 11.23 33.37 -15.17
CA GLN A 364 11.61 34.03 -16.44
C GLN A 364 12.06 33.05 -17.54
N ILE A 365 11.44 31.86 -17.58
CA ILE A 365 11.74 30.83 -18.57
C ILE A 365 10.74 30.90 -19.70
N PRO A 366 11.15 31.06 -20.97
CA PRO A 366 10.28 30.92 -22.12
C PRO A 366 9.68 29.49 -22.18
N ILE A 367 8.41 29.39 -22.59
CA ILE A 367 7.73 28.08 -22.75
C ILE A 367 8.53 27.19 -23.72
N GLY A 368 8.82 25.99 -23.30
CA GLY A 368 9.64 25.00 -24.06
C GLY A 368 11.14 25.17 -23.91
N ALA A 369 11.61 26.09 -23.08
CA ALA A 369 13.02 26.23 -22.69
C ALA A 369 13.27 25.66 -21.28
N GLY A 370 14.54 25.66 -20.85
CA GLY A 370 14.90 25.27 -19.47
C GLY A 370 15.26 23.78 -19.29
N LEU A 371 15.37 23.01 -20.37
CA LEU A 371 15.76 21.61 -20.29
C LEU A 371 17.10 21.46 -19.57
N ASN A 372 17.18 20.57 -18.57
CA ASN A 372 18.35 20.30 -17.72
C ASN A 372 18.81 21.51 -16.88
N THR A 373 17.98 22.53 -16.66
CA THR A 373 18.27 23.62 -15.73
C THR A 373 17.70 23.34 -14.35
N GLN A 374 18.45 23.72 -13.31
CA GLN A 374 17.99 23.65 -11.92
C GLN A 374 17.83 25.08 -11.41
N LEU A 375 16.63 25.41 -10.95
CA LEU A 375 16.28 26.75 -10.47
C LEU A 375 15.62 26.67 -9.11
N GLU A 376 15.93 27.66 -8.26
CA GLU A 376 15.27 27.83 -6.98
C GLU A 376 14.00 28.67 -7.17
N PHE A 377 12.91 28.32 -6.47
CA PHE A 377 11.70 29.12 -6.46
C PHE A 377 11.11 29.23 -5.06
N ASP A 378 10.46 30.34 -4.80
CA ASP A 378 9.79 30.59 -3.54
C ASP A 378 8.29 30.20 -3.66
N LEU A 379 7.93 29.08 -3.03
CA LEU A 379 6.56 28.60 -2.99
C LEU A 379 5.60 29.60 -2.35
N THR A 380 6.05 30.35 -1.32
CA THR A 380 5.22 31.34 -0.63
C THR A 380 4.87 32.50 -1.55
N LEU A 381 5.86 32.94 -2.33
CA LEU A 381 5.68 33.99 -3.33
C LEU A 381 4.74 33.50 -4.45
N LEU A 382 4.87 32.26 -4.88
CA LEU A 382 4.00 31.65 -5.89
C LEU A 382 2.54 31.56 -5.40
N ILE A 383 2.31 31.13 -4.15
CA ILE A 383 0.98 31.12 -3.52
C ILE A 383 0.38 32.52 -3.49
N SER A 384 1.16 33.52 -3.07
CA SER A 384 0.66 34.91 -2.94
C SER A 384 0.28 35.54 -4.30
N ARG A 385 0.99 35.18 -5.37
CA ARG A 385 0.76 35.72 -6.72
C ARG A 385 -0.30 34.97 -7.50
N SER A 386 -0.46 33.67 -7.29
CA SER A 386 -1.40 32.84 -8.03
C SER A 386 -2.86 33.07 -7.63
N GLY A 387 -3.12 33.54 -6.41
CA GLY A 387 -4.46 33.62 -5.84
C GLY A 387 -5.07 32.25 -5.50
N PHE A 388 -4.34 31.16 -5.68
CA PHE A 388 -4.77 29.81 -5.31
C PHE A 388 -4.52 29.50 -3.84
N SER A 389 -5.31 28.58 -3.27
CA SER A 389 -4.95 28.01 -1.97
C SER A 389 -3.65 27.21 -2.08
N ALA A 390 -2.87 27.19 -0.99
CA ALA A 390 -1.59 26.45 -0.95
C ALA A 390 -1.76 24.98 -1.38
N ILE A 391 -2.82 24.31 -0.91
CA ILE A 391 -3.11 22.91 -1.23
C ILE A 391 -3.36 22.73 -2.73
N LYS A 392 -4.20 23.58 -3.32
CA LYS A 392 -4.51 23.52 -4.76
C LYS A 392 -3.27 23.74 -5.61
N LEU A 393 -2.45 24.74 -5.25
CA LEU A 393 -1.22 25.06 -5.98
C LEU A 393 -0.21 23.91 -5.91
N ILE A 394 0.02 23.35 -4.70
CA ILE A 394 0.92 22.19 -4.52
C ILE A 394 0.41 21.00 -5.36
N ASN A 395 -0.89 20.75 -5.36
CA ASN A 395 -1.46 19.67 -6.17
C ASN A 395 -1.29 19.94 -7.67
N ALA A 396 -1.48 21.19 -8.14
CA ALA A 396 -1.22 21.55 -9.53
C ALA A 396 0.25 21.34 -9.92
N LEU A 397 1.19 21.74 -9.07
CA LEU A 397 2.62 21.49 -9.27
C LEU A 397 2.93 19.97 -9.35
N LYS A 398 2.35 19.17 -8.45
CA LYS A 398 2.47 17.71 -8.50
C LYS A 398 1.90 17.09 -9.77
N PHE A 399 0.80 17.61 -10.29
CA PHE A 399 0.26 17.18 -11.57
C PHE A 399 1.20 17.50 -12.73
N LEU A 400 1.83 18.67 -12.73
CA LEU A 400 2.81 19.05 -13.74
C LEU A 400 4.09 18.20 -13.65
N GLU A 401 4.57 17.92 -12.46
CA GLU A 401 5.67 16.99 -12.23
C GLU A 401 5.33 15.58 -12.73
N LYS A 402 4.14 15.08 -12.39
CA LYS A 402 3.63 13.79 -12.85
C LYS A 402 3.50 13.72 -14.37
N ALA A 403 3.19 14.83 -15.02
CA ALA A 403 3.12 14.96 -16.47
C ALA A 403 4.51 15.23 -17.12
N SER A 404 5.58 15.16 -16.32
CA SER A 404 6.98 15.33 -16.77
C SER A 404 7.30 16.71 -17.37
N TYR A 405 6.60 17.75 -16.92
CA TYR A 405 6.96 19.13 -17.29
C TYR A 405 8.20 19.63 -16.54
N PHE A 406 8.40 19.20 -15.31
CA PHE A 406 9.55 19.44 -14.46
C PHE A 406 9.59 18.43 -13.29
N ASN A 407 10.68 18.42 -12.52
CA ASN A 407 10.79 17.66 -11.26
C ASN A 407 10.89 18.62 -10.09
N LEU A 408 10.19 18.32 -8.99
CA LEU A 408 10.26 19.06 -7.74
C LEU A 408 11.23 18.36 -6.79
N SER A 409 12.17 19.09 -6.18
CA SER A 409 12.96 18.57 -5.08
C SER A 409 12.47 19.15 -3.77
N GLU A 410 12.21 18.30 -2.78
CA GLU A 410 11.98 18.69 -1.39
C GLU A 410 13.30 18.55 -0.63
N GLU A 411 14.07 19.62 -0.47
CA GLU A 411 15.20 19.63 0.45
C GLU A 411 14.79 20.32 1.77
N VAL A 412 15.03 19.64 2.89
CA VAL A 412 14.59 20.05 4.23
C VAL A 412 15.30 21.31 4.74
N PHE A 413 16.38 21.74 4.10
CA PHE A 413 17.22 22.86 4.53
C PHE A 413 17.57 23.88 3.42
N ASN A 414 17.05 23.72 2.20
CA ASN A 414 17.20 24.67 1.11
C ASN A 414 15.82 25.02 0.54
N PRO A 415 15.64 26.21 -0.07
CA PRO A 415 14.39 26.52 -0.77
C PRO A 415 14.08 25.45 -1.82
N ALA A 416 12.77 25.18 -2.00
CA ALA A 416 12.31 24.21 -2.97
C ALA A 416 12.92 24.49 -4.36
N LYS A 417 13.35 23.43 -5.05
CA LYS A 417 13.98 23.52 -6.37
C LYS A 417 13.12 22.83 -7.42
N ILE A 418 13.12 23.37 -8.64
CA ILE A 418 12.49 22.77 -9.80
C ILE A 418 13.59 22.30 -10.76
N PHE A 419 13.45 21.07 -11.26
CA PHE A 419 14.29 20.48 -12.33
C PHE A 419 13.42 20.31 -13.58
N PHE A 420 13.96 20.69 -14.72
CA PHE A 420 13.29 20.58 -16.02
C PHE A 420 13.88 19.49 -16.88
#